data_02420e7dc360d5829d95e0b3a1b6e733
#
_entry.id   02420e7dc360d5829d95e0b3a1b6e733
#
_cell.length_a   1.000
_cell.length_b   1.000
_cell.length_c   1.000
_cell.angle_alpha   90.00
_cell.angle_beta   90.00
_cell.angle_gamma   90.00
#
_symmetry.space_group_name_H-M   'P 1'
#
loop_
_entity.id
_entity.type
_entity.pdbx_description
1 polymer ?
#
loop_
_entity_poly.entity_id
_entity_poly.type
_entity_poly.pdbx_seq_one_letter_code
_entity_poly.pdbx_strand_id
1 'polypeptide(L)'
;MLSDWTAECGPEDPVLVVPWSDPDKPEVHFIDLREHPYDLDHLPETERHPALLNALRALNASRSPVFTAKCDAWPIEHSPDPEDYCNNELTYLRLNLGYPSEETPVAFASYIDLLWRDRTIFASRHQHEQLLDRLTRRAVALDHSYAMLELVLRPAFVDLNGPQEGFAVSLYIKALGHDSESAYENWGRALSEVATLLRSKTFTAA
;
A
#
# COMPACT_ATOMS: atom_id res chain seq x y z
N MET A 1 -0.09 -14.63 5.44
CA MET A 1 -0.71 -13.35 5.85
C MET A 1 -2.20 -13.37 5.52
N LEU A 2 -3.04 -12.61 6.24
CA LEU A 2 -4.42 -12.35 5.79
C LEU A 2 -4.38 -11.41 4.59
N SER A 3 -5.23 -11.65 3.58
CA SER A 3 -5.25 -10.78 2.40
C SER A 3 -6.64 -10.74 1.79
N ASP A 4 -7.09 -9.53 1.45
CA ASP A 4 -8.38 -9.28 0.80
C ASP A 4 -8.29 -8.05 -0.10
N TRP A 5 -9.33 -7.85 -0.94
CA TRP A 5 -9.46 -6.65 -1.74
C TRP A 5 -10.92 -6.18 -1.84
N THR A 6 -11.09 -4.88 -2.02
CA THR A 6 -12.38 -4.22 -2.23
C THR A 6 -12.30 -3.25 -3.40
N ALA A 7 -13.46 -2.80 -3.89
CA ALA A 7 -13.55 -1.77 -4.91
C ALA A 7 -14.39 -0.58 -4.41
N GLU A 8 -13.78 0.59 -4.40
CA GLU A 8 -14.41 1.88 -4.15
C GLU A 8 -14.49 2.62 -5.50
N CYS A 9 -15.57 2.39 -6.24
CA CYS A 9 -15.77 2.92 -7.60
C CYS A 9 -17.17 3.51 -7.77
N GLY A 10 -17.82 3.92 -6.68
CA GLY A 10 -19.09 4.64 -6.69
C GLY A 10 -18.90 6.13 -7.06
N PRO A 11 -19.99 6.85 -7.28
CA PRO A 11 -19.93 8.26 -7.69
C PRO A 11 -19.40 9.21 -6.61
N GLU A 12 -19.46 8.80 -5.35
CA GLU A 12 -18.98 9.58 -4.20
C GLU A 12 -17.62 9.09 -3.68
N ASP A 13 -17.07 8.00 -4.27
CA ASP A 13 -15.80 7.45 -3.83
C ASP A 13 -14.63 8.33 -4.31
N PRO A 14 -13.52 8.35 -3.57
CA PRO A 14 -12.38 9.19 -3.90
C PRO A 14 -11.70 8.74 -5.19
N VAL A 15 -11.36 9.72 -6.04
CA VAL A 15 -10.58 9.51 -7.27
C VAL A 15 -9.13 9.88 -7.00
N LEU A 16 -8.21 9.00 -7.35
CA LEU A 16 -6.78 9.34 -7.32
C LEU A 16 -6.44 10.25 -8.51
N VAL A 17 -6.02 11.47 -8.23
CA VAL A 17 -5.58 12.43 -9.25
C VAL A 17 -4.06 12.50 -9.23
N VAL A 18 -3.41 12.38 -10.39
CA VAL A 18 -1.95 12.46 -10.55
C VAL A 18 -1.62 13.39 -11.73
N PRO A 19 -0.76 14.41 -11.58
CA PRO A 19 -0.05 14.80 -10.35
C PRO A 19 -1.00 15.41 -9.29
N TRP A 20 -0.67 15.23 -8.04
CA TRP A 20 -1.39 15.84 -6.93
C TRP A 20 -0.48 16.82 -6.16
N SER A 21 -1.07 17.77 -5.45
CA SER A 21 -0.39 18.63 -4.48
C SER A 21 -1.28 18.83 -3.27
N ASP A 22 -0.67 18.97 -2.10
CA ASP A 22 -1.40 19.35 -0.90
C ASP A 22 -1.74 20.86 -0.98
N PRO A 23 -3.01 21.24 -0.92
CA PRO A 23 -3.40 22.65 -1.02
C PRO A 23 -2.91 23.50 0.15
N ASP A 24 -2.73 22.90 1.33
CA ASP A 24 -2.28 23.58 2.53
C ASP A 24 -0.74 23.57 2.67
N LYS A 25 -0.07 22.65 1.98
CA LYS A 25 1.38 22.44 1.99
C LYS A 25 1.89 22.22 0.55
N PRO A 26 2.07 23.27 -0.25
CA PRO A 26 2.46 23.14 -1.66
C PRO A 26 3.79 22.42 -1.90
N GLU A 27 4.66 22.36 -0.88
CA GLU A 27 5.91 21.59 -0.92
C GLU A 27 5.65 20.08 -0.88
N VAL A 28 4.47 19.64 -0.42
CA VAL A 28 4.04 18.23 -0.42
C VAL A 28 3.26 17.97 -1.70
N HIS A 29 3.90 17.35 -2.66
CA HIS A 29 3.34 17.12 -3.99
C HIS A 29 3.83 15.82 -4.62
N PHE A 30 3.20 15.42 -5.71
CA PHE A 30 3.59 14.25 -6.47
C PHE A 30 5.00 14.41 -7.04
N ILE A 31 5.83 13.38 -6.84
CA ILE A 31 7.16 13.25 -7.45
C ILE A 31 7.13 12.03 -8.37
N ASP A 32 7.43 12.25 -9.65
CA ASP A 32 7.52 11.14 -10.61
C ASP A 32 8.83 10.36 -10.43
N LEU A 33 8.80 9.35 -9.59
CA LEU A 33 9.95 8.50 -9.28
C LEU A 33 10.43 7.64 -10.48
N ARG A 34 9.70 7.64 -11.60
CA ARG A 34 10.15 7.00 -12.85
C ARG A 34 11.18 7.86 -13.56
N GLU A 35 10.99 9.18 -13.52
CA GLU A 35 11.86 10.18 -14.15
C GLU A 35 12.93 10.68 -13.15
N HIS A 36 12.59 10.73 -11.88
CA HIS A 36 13.42 11.28 -10.79
C HIS A 36 13.67 10.25 -9.67
N PRO A 37 14.31 9.10 -9.95
CA PRO A 37 14.48 8.03 -8.95
C PRO A 37 15.37 8.43 -7.75
N TYR A 38 16.18 9.47 -7.89
CA TYR A 38 17.04 9.97 -6.81
C TYR A 38 16.30 10.81 -5.78
N ASP A 39 15.13 11.37 -6.14
CA ASP A 39 14.31 12.17 -5.22
C ASP A 39 13.67 11.29 -4.14
N LEU A 40 13.67 9.97 -4.35
CA LEU A 40 13.21 8.99 -3.37
C LEU A 40 13.98 9.10 -2.03
N ASP A 41 15.27 9.43 -2.08
CA ASP A 41 16.12 9.55 -0.89
C ASP A 41 15.83 10.84 -0.08
N HIS A 42 14.98 11.72 -0.61
CA HIS A 42 14.60 13.00 0.02
C HIS A 42 13.13 13.03 0.49
N LEU A 43 12.41 11.91 0.37
CA LEU A 43 11.05 11.81 0.91
C LEU A 43 11.11 11.62 2.43
N PRO A 44 10.42 12.47 3.23
CA PRO A 44 10.46 12.39 4.70
C PRO A 44 10.03 11.02 5.26
N GLU A 45 9.10 10.35 4.58
CA GLU A 45 8.61 9.02 4.94
C GLU A 45 9.71 7.96 4.76
N THR A 46 10.54 8.09 3.73
CA THR A 46 11.60 7.13 3.42
C THR A 46 12.82 7.30 4.34
N GLU A 47 13.12 8.53 4.78
CA GLU A 47 14.16 8.77 5.76
C GLU A 47 13.86 8.08 7.10
N ARG A 48 12.60 8.06 7.50
CA ARG A 48 12.14 7.43 8.74
C ARG A 48 11.97 5.92 8.62
N HIS A 49 11.65 5.43 7.40
CA HIS A 49 11.25 4.04 7.17
C HIS A 49 12.05 3.38 6.04
N PRO A 50 13.26 2.82 6.31
CA PRO A 50 14.09 2.16 5.30
C PRO A 50 13.40 1.01 4.55
N ALA A 51 12.45 0.31 5.18
CA ALA A 51 11.67 -0.74 4.52
C ALA A 51 10.76 -0.15 3.43
N LEU A 52 10.13 1.02 3.69
CA LEU A 52 9.34 1.75 2.70
C LEU A 52 10.23 2.23 1.54
N LEU A 53 11.39 2.82 1.83
CA LEU A 53 12.37 3.23 0.82
C LEU A 53 12.70 2.10 -0.15
N ASN A 54 13.01 0.91 0.38
CA ASN A 54 13.35 -0.26 -0.41
C ASN A 54 12.18 -0.74 -1.28
N ALA A 55 10.96 -0.73 -0.72
CA ALA A 55 9.75 -1.10 -1.45
C ALA A 55 9.46 -0.11 -2.59
N LEU A 56 9.49 1.20 -2.33
CA LEU A 56 9.28 2.24 -3.34
C LEU A 56 10.34 2.17 -4.44
N ARG A 57 11.62 1.97 -4.09
CA ARG A 57 12.71 1.78 -5.07
C ARG A 57 12.45 0.57 -5.95
N ALA A 58 11.98 -0.53 -5.37
CA ALA A 58 11.63 -1.73 -6.11
C ALA A 58 10.42 -1.51 -7.04
N LEU A 59 9.34 -0.91 -6.54
CA LEU A 59 8.10 -0.69 -7.28
C LEU A 59 8.25 0.35 -8.41
N ASN A 60 9.14 1.34 -8.27
CA ASN A 60 9.41 2.33 -9.31
C ASN A 60 10.53 1.94 -10.29
N ALA A 61 11.24 0.84 -10.06
CA ALA A 61 12.27 0.37 -10.97
C ALA A 61 11.75 0.22 -12.41
N SER A 62 12.60 0.43 -13.42
CA SER A 62 12.22 0.46 -14.84
C SER A 62 11.52 -0.81 -15.35
N ARG A 63 11.78 -1.96 -14.71
CA ARG A 63 11.17 -3.27 -15.05
C ARG A 63 9.96 -3.60 -14.16
N SER A 64 9.56 -2.71 -13.26
CA SER A 64 8.35 -2.91 -12.46
C SER A 64 7.11 -2.73 -13.35
N PRO A 65 6.06 -3.55 -13.19
CA PRO A 65 4.81 -3.37 -13.93
C PRO A 65 3.99 -2.18 -13.42
N VAL A 66 4.34 -1.67 -12.24
CA VAL A 66 3.66 -0.55 -11.59
C VAL A 66 4.62 0.60 -11.32
N PHE A 67 4.06 1.74 -10.94
CA PHE A 67 4.76 2.85 -10.29
C PHE A 67 3.88 3.40 -9.16
N THR A 68 4.48 4.17 -8.26
CA THR A 68 3.79 4.68 -7.06
C THR A 68 3.39 6.13 -7.24
N ALA A 69 2.22 6.51 -6.72
CA ALA A 69 1.71 7.88 -6.79
C ALA A 69 1.73 8.58 -5.42
N LYS A 70 1.41 7.84 -4.35
CA LYS A 70 1.35 8.38 -2.99
C LYS A 70 1.69 7.27 -2.00
N CYS A 71 2.27 7.61 -0.86
CA CYS A 71 2.53 6.66 0.22
C CYS A 71 2.58 7.38 1.56
N ASP A 72 2.37 6.60 2.63
CA ASP A 72 2.66 6.98 4.00
C ASP A 72 2.88 5.73 4.86
N ALA A 73 3.49 5.92 6.05
CA ALA A 73 3.69 4.84 7.02
C ALA A 73 3.66 5.39 8.44
N TRP A 74 2.97 4.68 9.34
CA TRP A 74 2.72 5.16 10.71
C TRP A 74 2.56 4.01 11.71
N PRO A 75 2.91 4.24 12.99
CA PRO A 75 2.56 3.33 14.06
C PRO A 75 1.07 3.46 14.42
N ILE A 76 0.46 2.36 14.86
CA ILE A 76 -0.87 2.31 15.46
C ILE A 76 -0.69 1.82 16.89
N GLU A 77 -0.87 2.72 17.86
CA GLU A 77 -0.70 2.46 19.27
C GLU A 77 -2.01 2.67 20.01
N HIS A 78 -2.14 2.10 21.20
CA HIS A 78 -3.30 2.34 22.04
C HIS A 78 -3.42 3.81 22.44
N SER A 79 -4.61 4.35 22.24
CA SER A 79 -4.98 5.66 22.72
C SER A 79 -5.64 5.55 24.11
N PRO A 80 -5.43 6.54 24.99
CA PRO A 80 -6.16 6.62 26.25
C PRO A 80 -7.67 6.87 26.06
N ASP A 81 -8.09 7.36 24.89
CA ASP A 81 -9.50 7.49 24.52
C ASP A 81 -10.05 6.16 24.00
N PRO A 82 -11.01 5.51 24.68
CA PRO A 82 -11.58 4.24 24.24
C PRO A 82 -12.28 4.27 22.88
N GLU A 83 -12.75 5.45 22.47
CA GLU A 83 -13.45 5.65 21.18
C GLU A 83 -12.50 6.02 20.05
N ASP A 84 -11.21 6.13 20.33
CA ASP A 84 -10.20 6.44 19.30
C ASP A 84 -10.16 5.37 18.21
N TYR A 85 -10.04 5.85 16.99
CA TYR A 85 -9.90 4.99 15.81
C TYR A 85 -8.78 3.95 15.95
N CYS A 86 -7.64 4.32 16.54
CA CYS A 86 -6.51 3.42 16.75
C CYS A 86 -6.88 2.18 17.59
N ASN A 87 -7.71 2.34 18.64
CA ASN A 87 -8.16 1.23 19.47
C ASN A 87 -9.08 0.28 18.69
N ASN A 88 -9.97 0.83 17.86
CA ASN A 88 -10.86 0.06 17.01
C ASN A 88 -10.05 -0.72 15.96
N GLU A 89 -9.07 -0.07 15.33
CA GLU A 89 -8.19 -0.68 14.34
C GLU A 89 -7.34 -1.80 14.95
N LEU A 90 -6.73 -1.58 16.12
CA LEU A 90 -5.97 -2.62 16.85
C LEU A 90 -6.86 -3.81 17.22
N THR A 91 -8.09 -3.54 17.66
CA THR A 91 -9.07 -4.60 17.99
C THR A 91 -9.43 -5.40 16.73
N TYR A 92 -9.70 -4.72 15.63
CA TYR A 92 -9.99 -5.34 14.35
C TYR A 92 -8.83 -6.25 13.89
N LEU A 93 -7.62 -5.73 13.88
CA LEU A 93 -6.41 -6.47 13.48
C LEU A 93 -6.18 -7.68 14.38
N ARG A 94 -6.28 -7.50 15.71
CA ARG A 94 -6.09 -8.59 16.69
C ARG A 94 -7.05 -9.76 16.44
N LEU A 95 -8.33 -9.44 16.24
CA LEU A 95 -9.35 -10.46 16.02
C LEU A 95 -9.16 -11.21 14.70
N ASN A 96 -8.90 -10.49 13.63
CA ASN A 96 -8.77 -11.08 12.30
C ASN A 96 -7.46 -11.85 12.10
N LEU A 97 -6.37 -11.42 12.74
CA LEU A 97 -5.08 -12.09 12.68
C LEU A 97 -4.90 -13.17 13.74
N GLY A 98 -5.86 -13.37 14.64
CA GLY A 98 -5.77 -14.38 15.69
C GLY A 98 -4.64 -14.11 16.69
N TYR A 99 -4.34 -12.83 16.96
CA TYR A 99 -3.30 -12.44 17.92
C TYR A 99 -3.73 -12.80 19.34
N PRO A 100 -2.82 -13.30 20.22
CA PRO A 100 -3.17 -13.75 21.58
C PRO A 100 -3.96 -12.71 22.37
N SER A 101 -5.05 -13.13 23.02
CA SER A 101 -5.96 -12.22 23.73
C SER A 101 -5.39 -11.63 25.02
N GLU A 102 -4.39 -12.29 25.60
CA GLU A 102 -3.75 -11.89 26.86
C GLU A 102 -2.73 -10.76 26.66
N GLU A 103 -2.33 -10.50 25.42
CA GLU A 103 -1.35 -9.48 25.08
C GLU A 103 -2.04 -8.26 24.46
N THR A 104 -1.50 -7.07 24.77
CA THR A 104 -1.89 -5.82 24.16
C THR A 104 -0.95 -5.54 22.98
N PRO A 105 -1.37 -5.79 21.73
CA PRO A 105 -0.50 -5.57 20.59
C PRO A 105 -0.37 -4.09 20.27
N VAL A 106 0.70 -3.75 19.59
CA VAL A 106 0.84 -2.53 18.80
C VAL A 106 0.89 -2.91 17.33
N ALA A 107 0.61 -1.98 16.43
CA ALA A 107 0.69 -2.24 15.01
C ALA A 107 1.54 -1.18 14.29
N PHE A 108 2.04 -1.55 13.14
CA PHE A 108 2.62 -0.63 12.18
C PHE A 108 1.88 -0.77 10.84
N ALA A 109 1.58 0.35 10.21
CA ALA A 109 0.80 0.41 8.98
C ALA A 109 1.48 1.25 7.91
N SER A 110 1.15 0.99 6.67
CA SER A 110 1.46 1.84 5.53
C SER A 110 0.39 1.74 4.46
N TYR A 111 0.29 2.77 3.61
CA TYR A 111 -0.35 2.64 2.33
C TYR A 111 0.57 3.08 1.20
N ILE A 112 0.35 2.52 0.00
CA ILE A 112 1.03 2.91 -1.24
C ILE A 112 -0.01 2.88 -2.36
N ASP A 113 -0.24 4.00 -3.02
CA ASP A 113 -1.06 4.06 -4.22
C ASP A 113 -0.24 3.64 -5.44
N LEU A 114 -0.73 2.63 -6.14
CA LEU A 114 -0.08 1.99 -7.29
C LEU A 114 -0.85 2.28 -8.58
N LEU A 115 -0.10 2.57 -9.62
CA LEU A 115 -0.59 2.73 -10.99
C LEU A 115 0.11 1.74 -11.91
N TRP A 116 -0.63 1.08 -12.81
CA TRP A 116 -0.05 0.18 -13.80
C TRP A 116 0.61 0.97 -14.93
N ARG A 117 1.80 0.54 -15.34
CA ARG A 117 2.50 1.13 -16.50
C ARG A 117 1.86 0.74 -17.81
N ASP A 118 1.29 -0.46 -17.89
CA ASP A 118 0.54 -0.90 -19.07
C ASP A 118 -0.82 -0.18 -19.13
N ARG A 119 -1.02 0.59 -20.20
CA ARG A 119 -2.24 1.38 -20.41
C ARG A 119 -3.49 0.51 -20.53
N THR A 120 -3.37 -0.70 -21.05
CA THR A 120 -4.52 -1.60 -21.22
C THR A 120 -4.99 -2.12 -19.87
N ILE A 121 -4.06 -2.40 -18.97
CA ILE A 121 -4.36 -2.74 -17.58
C ILE A 121 -4.90 -1.52 -16.85
N PHE A 122 -4.22 -0.38 -16.93
CA PHE A 122 -4.63 0.86 -16.25
C PHE A 122 -6.09 1.25 -16.57
N ALA A 123 -6.51 1.15 -17.82
CA ALA A 123 -7.85 1.53 -18.25
C ALA A 123 -8.93 0.47 -17.97
N SER A 124 -8.57 -0.74 -17.54
CA SER A 124 -9.50 -1.86 -17.45
C SER A 124 -9.77 -2.29 -16.01
N ARG A 125 -10.96 -1.95 -15.48
CA ARG A 125 -11.43 -2.44 -14.19
C ARG A 125 -11.36 -3.97 -14.08
N HIS A 126 -11.83 -4.67 -15.09
CA HIS A 126 -11.85 -6.14 -15.10
C HIS A 126 -10.45 -6.76 -14.99
N GLN A 127 -9.44 -6.18 -15.68
CA GLN A 127 -8.07 -6.66 -15.56
C GLN A 127 -7.50 -6.40 -14.16
N HIS A 128 -7.82 -5.26 -13.53
CA HIS A 128 -7.46 -5.01 -12.14
C HIS A 128 -8.06 -6.05 -11.20
N GLU A 129 -9.36 -6.32 -11.30
CA GLU A 129 -10.04 -7.31 -10.46
C GLU A 129 -9.37 -8.69 -10.57
N GLN A 130 -9.04 -9.14 -11.78
CA GLN A 130 -8.31 -10.39 -11.98
C GLN A 130 -6.89 -10.38 -11.38
N LEU A 131 -6.21 -9.25 -11.46
CA LEU A 131 -4.88 -9.08 -10.87
C LEU A 131 -4.95 -9.08 -9.33
N LEU A 132 -5.94 -8.40 -8.76
CA LEU A 132 -6.15 -8.35 -7.32
C LEU A 132 -6.51 -9.73 -6.75
N ASP A 133 -7.39 -10.48 -7.42
CA ASP A 133 -7.69 -11.87 -7.08
C ASP A 133 -6.46 -12.78 -7.09
N ARG A 134 -5.56 -12.57 -8.03
CA ARG A 134 -4.29 -13.33 -8.10
C ARG A 134 -3.33 -12.90 -7.00
N LEU A 135 -3.25 -11.60 -6.72
CA LEU A 135 -2.37 -11.06 -5.69
C LEU A 135 -2.77 -11.54 -4.30
N THR A 136 -4.05 -11.41 -3.96
CA THR A 136 -4.57 -11.84 -2.65
C THR A 136 -4.36 -13.34 -2.43
N ARG A 137 -4.70 -14.19 -3.42
CA ARG A 137 -4.46 -15.64 -3.31
C ARG A 137 -3.00 -16.00 -3.10
N ARG A 138 -2.06 -15.26 -3.68
CA ARG A 138 -0.62 -15.49 -3.47
C ARG A 138 -0.13 -14.93 -2.15
N ALA A 139 -0.64 -13.78 -1.73
CA ALA A 139 -0.29 -13.17 -0.47
C ALA A 139 -0.69 -14.05 0.72
N VAL A 140 -1.82 -14.76 0.64
CA VAL A 140 -2.23 -15.74 1.67
C VAL A 140 -1.17 -16.84 1.88
N ALA A 141 -0.40 -17.19 0.85
CA ALA A 141 0.67 -18.19 0.96
C ALA A 141 1.97 -17.66 1.58
N LEU A 142 2.08 -16.35 1.82
CA LEU A 142 3.23 -15.76 2.52
C LEU A 142 3.15 -16.06 4.02
N ASP A 143 4.30 -16.45 4.60
CA ASP A 143 4.37 -16.83 6.02
C ASP A 143 4.51 -15.62 6.94
N HIS A 144 3.41 -14.86 7.03
CA HIS A 144 3.27 -13.70 7.92
C HIS A 144 1.97 -13.80 8.72
N SER A 145 2.02 -14.52 9.84
CA SER A 145 0.82 -14.83 10.66
C SER A 145 0.13 -13.57 11.19
N TYR A 146 0.90 -12.53 11.51
CA TYR A 146 0.40 -11.28 12.11
C TYR A 146 0.46 -10.09 11.16
N ALA A 147 0.38 -10.33 9.86
CA ALA A 147 0.29 -9.28 8.86
C ALA A 147 -0.97 -9.42 8.00
N MET A 148 -1.50 -8.26 7.60
CA MET A 148 -2.67 -8.12 6.73
C MET A 148 -2.31 -7.27 5.51
N LEU A 149 -2.75 -7.73 4.34
CA LEU A 149 -2.72 -6.99 3.09
C LEU A 149 -4.16 -6.67 2.68
N GLU A 150 -4.48 -5.40 2.61
CA GLU A 150 -5.76 -4.92 2.08
C GLU A 150 -5.49 -4.14 0.80
N LEU A 151 -6.24 -4.43 -0.25
CA LEU A 151 -6.12 -3.75 -1.54
C LEU A 151 -7.45 -3.06 -1.86
N VAL A 152 -7.39 -1.80 -2.23
CA VAL A 152 -8.58 -1.03 -2.59
C VAL A 152 -8.43 -0.54 -4.03
N LEU A 153 -9.32 -1.02 -4.92
CA LEU A 153 -9.41 -0.54 -6.29
C LEU A 153 -10.18 0.77 -6.33
N ARG A 154 -9.59 1.81 -6.93
CA ARG A 154 -10.19 3.15 -7.04
C ARG A 154 -10.10 3.70 -8.45
N PRO A 155 -11.02 4.56 -8.88
CA PRO A 155 -10.85 5.35 -10.09
C PRO A 155 -9.61 6.23 -10.00
N ALA A 156 -8.94 6.44 -11.13
CA ALA A 156 -7.77 7.30 -11.21
C ALA A 156 -7.82 8.19 -12.45
N PHE A 157 -7.38 9.44 -12.29
CA PHE A 157 -7.13 10.38 -13.37
C PHE A 157 -5.65 10.74 -13.37
N VAL A 158 -4.95 10.49 -14.48
CA VAL A 158 -3.50 10.71 -14.60
C VAL A 158 -3.22 11.62 -15.77
N ASP A 159 -2.55 12.76 -15.52
CA ASP A 159 -2.14 13.72 -16.56
C ASP A 159 -0.62 13.97 -16.51
N LEU A 160 0.17 12.94 -16.79
CA LEU A 160 1.64 13.03 -16.89
C LEU A 160 2.14 13.16 -18.34
N ASN A 161 1.43 12.56 -19.28
CA ASN A 161 1.73 12.62 -20.72
C ASN A 161 0.43 12.75 -21.53
N GLY A 162 -0.45 13.65 -21.08
CA GLY A 162 -1.81 13.82 -21.54
C GLY A 162 -2.81 13.06 -20.67
N PRO A 163 -4.05 13.58 -20.57
CA PRO A 163 -5.07 13.11 -19.65
C PRO A 163 -5.50 11.66 -19.96
N GLN A 164 -5.59 10.85 -18.93
CA GLN A 164 -6.00 9.45 -18.99
C GLN A 164 -6.87 9.11 -17.78
N GLU A 165 -7.97 8.43 -18.03
CA GLU A 165 -8.83 7.86 -17.00
C GLU A 165 -8.58 6.35 -16.89
N GLY A 166 -8.62 5.83 -15.67
CA GLY A 166 -8.38 4.43 -15.40
C GLY A 166 -8.57 4.11 -13.92
N PHE A 167 -7.74 3.19 -13.42
CA PHE A 167 -7.84 2.70 -12.06
C PHE A 167 -6.47 2.65 -11.39
N ALA A 168 -6.48 2.89 -10.09
CA ALA A 168 -5.35 2.72 -9.18
C ALA A 168 -5.69 1.67 -8.13
N VAL A 169 -4.65 1.17 -7.46
CA VAL A 169 -4.79 0.27 -6.32
C VAL A 169 -4.08 0.91 -5.13
N SER A 170 -4.85 1.20 -4.07
CA SER A 170 -4.26 1.52 -2.77
C SER A 170 -3.93 0.23 -2.05
N LEU A 171 -2.65 0.03 -1.76
CA LEU A 171 -2.11 -1.14 -1.11
C LEU A 171 -1.83 -0.78 0.36
N TYR A 172 -2.57 -1.39 1.28
CA TYR A 172 -2.36 -1.23 2.72
C TYR A 172 -1.68 -2.48 3.27
N ILE A 173 -0.61 -2.29 4.03
CA ILE A 173 0.02 -3.36 4.81
C ILE A 173 0.01 -2.94 6.26
N LYS A 174 -0.53 -3.81 7.11
CA LYS A 174 -0.62 -3.63 8.56
C LYS A 174 -0.05 -4.87 9.23
N ALA A 175 0.76 -4.69 10.27
CA ALA A 175 1.31 -5.83 11.01
C ALA A 175 1.29 -5.58 12.51
N LEU A 176 1.01 -6.62 13.27
CA LEU A 176 1.02 -6.62 14.73
C LEU A 176 2.36 -7.09 15.27
N GLY A 177 2.72 -6.57 16.45
CA GLY A 177 3.82 -7.00 17.27
C GLY A 177 3.50 -6.82 18.75
N HIS A 178 4.32 -7.39 19.62
CA HIS A 178 4.22 -7.22 21.07
C HIS A 178 4.77 -5.86 21.54
N ASP A 179 5.57 -5.22 20.70
CA ASP A 179 6.11 -3.87 20.86
C ASP A 179 6.28 -3.19 19.49
N SER A 180 6.63 -1.92 19.49
CA SER A 180 6.77 -1.12 18.27
C SER A 180 7.91 -1.64 17.36
N GLU A 181 8.97 -2.23 17.91
CA GLU A 181 10.07 -2.79 17.11
C GLU A 181 9.63 -4.04 16.34
N SER A 182 9.00 -4.99 17.02
CA SER A 182 8.51 -6.22 16.40
C SER A 182 7.37 -5.96 15.41
N ALA A 183 6.47 -4.99 15.69
CA ALA A 183 5.44 -4.58 14.74
C ALA A 183 6.06 -3.99 13.46
N TYR A 184 7.05 -3.11 13.62
CA TYR A 184 7.78 -2.51 12.50
C TYR A 184 8.55 -3.55 11.67
N GLU A 185 9.22 -4.51 12.30
CA GLU A 185 9.92 -5.60 11.61
C GLU A 185 8.97 -6.51 10.85
N ASN A 186 7.83 -6.89 11.46
CA ASN A 186 6.80 -7.71 10.83
C ASN A 186 6.22 -7.01 9.60
N TRP A 187 5.90 -5.71 9.72
CA TRP A 187 5.44 -4.88 8.63
C TRP A 187 6.49 -4.80 7.51
N GLY A 188 7.74 -4.50 7.83
CA GLY A 188 8.81 -4.34 6.83
C GLY A 188 9.06 -5.61 6.03
N ARG A 189 9.03 -6.79 6.68
CA ARG A 189 9.12 -8.10 6.00
C ARG A 189 7.93 -8.32 5.08
N ALA A 190 6.72 -8.11 5.56
CA ALA A 190 5.51 -8.27 4.76
C ALA A 190 5.50 -7.34 3.54
N LEU A 191 5.86 -6.06 3.72
CA LEU A 191 5.96 -5.07 2.63
C LEU A 191 6.98 -5.51 1.57
N SER A 192 8.15 -5.99 1.99
CA SER A 192 9.21 -6.45 1.07
C SER A 192 8.76 -7.64 0.22
N GLU A 193 8.07 -8.61 0.82
CA GLU A 193 7.59 -9.79 0.10
C GLU A 193 6.44 -9.46 -0.84
N VAL A 194 5.50 -8.58 -0.45
CA VAL A 194 4.43 -8.10 -1.33
C VAL A 194 5.00 -7.31 -2.51
N ALA A 195 5.97 -6.43 -2.28
CA ALA A 195 6.66 -5.71 -3.37
C ALA A 195 7.38 -6.68 -4.33
N THR A 196 7.98 -7.75 -3.82
CA THR A 196 8.59 -8.80 -4.63
C THR A 196 7.56 -9.58 -5.44
N LEU A 197 6.42 -9.90 -4.83
CA LEU A 197 5.31 -10.60 -5.48
C LEU A 197 4.75 -9.78 -6.64
N LEU A 198 4.51 -8.48 -6.46
CA LEU A 198 4.04 -7.56 -7.50
C LEU A 198 4.98 -7.50 -8.72
N ARG A 199 6.29 -7.61 -8.49
CA ARG A 199 7.31 -7.57 -9.54
C ARG A 199 7.59 -8.92 -10.20
N SER A 200 7.01 -9.99 -9.69
CA SER A 200 7.26 -11.33 -10.24
C SER A 200 6.66 -11.47 -11.64
N LYS A 201 7.43 -12.07 -12.59
CA LYS A 201 6.95 -12.34 -13.97
C LYS A 201 5.68 -13.18 -14.00
N THR A 202 5.52 -14.07 -13.04
CA THR A 202 4.35 -14.94 -12.93
C THR A 202 3.09 -14.20 -12.50
N PHE A 203 3.23 -12.98 -11.98
CA PHE A 203 2.10 -12.14 -11.63
C PHE A 203 1.54 -11.38 -12.85
N THR A 204 2.41 -10.88 -13.72
CA THR A 204 2.06 -10.09 -14.90
C THR A 204 1.82 -10.92 -16.17
N ALA A 205 2.23 -12.20 -16.18
CA ALA A 205 1.90 -13.09 -17.29
C ALA A 205 0.42 -13.50 -17.25
N ALA A 206 -0.35 -13.03 -18.24
CA ALA A 206 -1.73 -13.40 -18.49
C ALA A 206 -1.82 -14.87 -18.95
#